data_1dbd4ddbad3f93a4a7e12eb5b83699a5
#
_entry.id   1dbd4ddbad3f93a4a7e12eb5b83699a5
#
_cell.length_a   1.000
_cell.length_b   1.000
_cell.length_c   1.000
_cell.angle_alpha   90.00
_cell.angle_beta   90.00
_cell.angle_gamma   90.00
#
_symmetry.space_group_name_H-M   'P 1'
#
loop_
_entity.id
_entity.type
_entity.pdbx_description
1 polymer ?
#
loop_
_entity_poly.entity_id
_entity_poly.type
_entity_poly.pdbx_seq_one_letter_code
_entity_poly.pdbx_strand_id
1 'polypeptide(L)'
;MTGYDAAEGLTPYRDDSGYGAILFDRERVQQAQPEWFSPAHWGAKARPVDSGGRGGAWFVDAPFGQVVLRRYLRGGLVARFNRDRYWWRGAHRTRSFAEFRLTREVARKGLPVPMPVAAWYRRDGLHYYAAILIERLGDVRSLADRAAVAGDGAPWEEAGRLIARCHRAGLDHADLNATNLLFDSGGRGWVIDLDRGAIRIPATAWRERNLARLLRSLLKLRGARTPAEVERDFARLRTAYDRAWERGY
;
A
#
# COMPACT_ATOMS: atom_id res chain seq x y z
N MET A 1 2.66 22.86 10.21
CA MET A 1 3.35 23.39 9.01
C MET A 1 3.97 22.21 8.28
N THR A 2 3.38 21.79 7.17
CA THR A 2 3.98 20.78 6.30
C THR A 2 5.11 21.48 5.54
N GLY A 3 6.37 21.20 5.93
CA GLY A 3 7.53 21.69 5.24
C GLY A 3 7.47 21.29 3.76
N TYR A 4 7.84 22.18 2.88
CA TYR A 4 7.94 21.92 1.43
C TYR A 4 9.05 20.89 1.24
N ASP A 5 8.72 19.70 0.77
CA ASP A 5 9.71 18.68 0.43
C ASP A 5 10.29 19.01 -0.95
N ALA A 6 11.54 19.46 -0.99
CA ALA A 6 12.22 19.86 -2.23
C ALA A 6 12.29 18.72 -3.29
N ALA A 7 12.21 17.47 -2.85
CA ALA A 7 12.16 16.32 -3.74
C ALA A 7 10.73 16.04 -4.29
N GLU A 8 9.70 16.77 -3.84
CA GLU A 8 8.35 16.68 -4.42
C GLU A 8 8.18 17.66 -5.59
N GLY A 9 7.78 17.12 -6.74
CA GLY A 9 7.27 17.91 -7.86
C GLY A 9 5.75 17.94 -7.84
N LEU A 10 5.15 19.08 -8.23
CA LEU A 10 3.72 19.23 -8.39
C LEU A 10 3.41 19.85 -9.75
N THR A 11 2.66 19.15 -10.58
CA THR A 11 2.17 19.65 -11.88
C THR A 11 0.65 19.74 -11.85
N PRO A 12 0.07 20.94 -11.76
CA PRO A 12 -1.35 21.13 -11.97
C PRO A 12 -1.67 20.99 -13.46
N TYR A 13 -2.87 20.54 -13.78
CA TYR A 13 -3.37 20.47 -15.15
C TYR A 13 -4.87 20.73 -15.21
N ARG A 14 -5.35 21.08 -16.41
CA ARG A 14 -6.76 21.21 -16.74
C ARG A 14 -7.01 20.62 -18.12
N ASP A 15 -8.04 19.82 -18.23
CA ASP A 15 -8.55 19.26 -19.49
C ASP A 15 -10.07 19.39 -19.58
N ASP A 16 -10.68 18.92 -20.67
CA ASP A 16 -12.13 18.96 -20.89
C ASP A 16 -12.94 18.20 -19.84
N SER A 17 -12.30 17.29 -19.11
CA SER A 17 -12.94 16.45 -18.08
C SER A 17 -12.79 16.99 -16.66
N GLY A 18 -12.09 18.14 -16.48
CA GLY A 18 -11.93 18.77 -15.18
C GLY A 18 -10.54 19.35 -14.93
N TYR A 19 -10.20 19.53 -13.66
CA TYR A 19 -8.86 19.94 -13.27
C TYR A 19 -8.29 18.99 -12.23
N GLY A 20 -6.98 18.89 -12.20
CA GLY A 20 -6.29 18.01 -11.30
C GLY A 20 -4.86 18.43 -11.03
N ALA A 21 -4.13 17.56 -10.36
CA ALA A 21 -2.69 17.71 -10.20
C ALA A 21 -2.02 16.35 -10.07
N ILE A 22 -0.73 16.35 -10.37
CA ILE A 22 0.17 15.21 -10.21
C ILE A 22 1.25 15.61 -9.21
N LEU A 23 1.37 14.84 -8.16
CA LEU A 23 2.48 14.89 -7.20
C LEU A 23 3.47 13.80 -7.58
N PHE A 24 4.76 14.09 -7.69
CA PHE A 24 5.76 13.12 -8.12
C PHE A 24 7.10 13.30 -7.42
N ASP A 25 7.90 12.25 -7.43
CA ASP A 25 9.25 12.22 -6.91
C ASP A 25 10.24 12.72 -7.97
N ARG A 26 10.85 13.89 -7.74
CA ARG A 26 11.81 14.51 -8.65
C ARG A 26 13.11 13.71 -8.80
N GLU A 27 13.44 12.86 -7.85
CA GLU A 27 14.61 11.99 -7.94
C GLU A 27 14.38 10.83 -8.93
N ARG A 28 13.12 10.51 -9.22
CA ARG A 28 12.73 9.41 -10.12
C ARG A 28 12.28 9.90 -11.50
N VAL A 29 11.55 11.02 -11.55
CA VAL A 29 11.03 11.58 -12.80
C VAL A 29 11.10 13.10 -12.77
N GLN A 30 11.51 13.71 -13.90
CA GLN A 30 11.61 15.17 -14.02
C GLN A 30 10.23 15.82 -14.24
N GLN A 31 9.33 15.11 -14.89
CA GLN A 31 7.95 15.53 -15.18
C GLN A 31 7.04 14.33 -15.09
N ALA A 32 5.75 14.57 -14.82
CA ALA A 32 4.73 13.54 -14.83
C ALA A 32 3.51 14.03 -15.60
N GLN A 33 2.84 13.12 -16.34
CA GLN A 33 1.73 13.42 -17.23
C GLN A 33 0.47 12.68 -16.80
N PRO A 34 -0.74 13.26 -16.97
CA PRO A 34 -2.01 12.64 -16.60
C PRO A 34 -2.25 11.29 -17.26
N GLU A 35 -1.78 11.13 -18.51
CA GLU A 35 -1.94 9.90 -19.31
C GLU A 35 -1.30 8.68 -18.65
N TRP A 36 -0.24 8.86 -17.86
CA TRP A 36 0.43 7.78 -17.15
C TRP A 36 -0.49 7.01 -16.20
N PHE A 37 -1.58 7.63 -15.77
CA PHE A 37 -2.55 7.02 -14.85
C PHE A 37 -3.69 6.28 -15.60
N SER A 38 -3.56 6.15 -16.93
CA SER A 38 -4.42 5.32 -17.78
C SER A 38 -3.67 4.09 -18.26
N PRO A 39 -4.15 2.85 -18.00
CA PRO A 39 -3.53 1.65 -18.56
C PRO A 39 -3.46 1.67 -20.09
N ALA A 40 -4.41 2.32 -20.75
CA ALA A 40 -4.46 2.42 -22.21
C ALA A 40 -3.25 3.18 -22.79
N HIS A 41 -2.69 4.16 -22.05
CA HIS A 41 -1.48 4.88 -22.47
C HIS A 41 -0.28 3.94 -22.63
N TRP A 42 -0.21 2.93 -21.78
CA TRP A 42 0.91 1.99 -21.76
C TRP A 42 0.76 0.83 -22.76
N GLY A 43 -0.45 0.59 -23.27
CA GLY A 43 -0.71 -0.49 -24.23
C GLY A 43 -0.21 -1.84 -23.73
N ALA A 44 0.60 -2.54 -24.53
CA ALA A 44 1.17 -3.86 -24.19
C ALA A 44 2.14 -3.84 -22.98
N LYS A 45 2.63 -2.67 -22.57
CA LYS A 45 3.48 -2.50 -21.37
C LYS A 45 2.70 -2.55 -20.07
N ALA A 46 1.36 -2.46 -20.12
CA ALA A 46 0.50 -2.57 -18.95
C ALA A 46 -0.16 -3.96 -18.92
N ARG A 47 0.06 -4.69 -17.83
CA ARG A 47 -0.53 -6.01 -17.60
C ARG A 47 -1.36 -5.97 -16.31
N PRO A 48 -2.63 -6.42 -16.32
CA PRO A 48 -3.42 -6.50 -15.10
C PRO A 48 -2.71 -7.31 -14.01
N VAL A 49 -2.90 -6.92 -12.76
CA VAL A 49 -2.46 -7.72 -11.61
C VAL A 49 -3.53 -8.77 -11.31
N ASP A 50 -3.23 -10.04 -11.58
CA ASP A 50 -4.20 -11.15 -11.51
C ASP A 50 -4.54 -11.56 -10.07
N SER A 51 -3.73 -11.19 -9.07
CA SER A 51 -3.90 -11.62 -7.69
C SER A 51 -4.71 -10.62 -6.86
N GLY A 52 -5.94 -11.02 -6.47
CA GLY A 52 -6.66 -10.50 -5.30
C GLY A 52 -7.25 -9.09 -5.39
N GLY A 53 -7.15 -8.42 -6.52
CA GLY A 53 -7.64 -7.05 -6.70
C GLY A 53 -8.95 -6.96 -7.48
N ARG A 54 -9.74 -5.92 -7.20
CA ARG A 54 -11.01 -5.60 -7.90
C ARG A 54 -10.79 -5.01 -9.29
N GLY A 55 -9.69 -5.38 -10.00
CA GLY A 55 -9.39 -4.90 -11.35
C GLY A 55 -8.88 -3.45 -11.42
N GLY A 56 -8.28 -2.95 -10.34
CA GLY A 56 -7.78 -1.57 -10.28
C GLY A 56 -6.25 -1.42 -10.23
N ALA A 57 -5.49 -2.48 -10.51
CA ALA A 57 -4.04 -2.46 -10.50
C ALA A 57 -3.44 -3.10 -11.77
N TRP A 58 -2.33 -2.54 -12.24
CA TRP A 58 -1.57 -3.00 -13.41
C TRP A 58 -0.08 -2.93 -13.14
N PHE A 59 0.64 -3.96 -13.53
CA PHE A 59 2.09 -3.88 -13.69
C PHE A 59 2.40 -3.11 -14.97
N VAL A 60 3.27 -2.12 -14.89
CA VAL A 60 3.63 -1.27 -16.02
C VAL A 60 5.16 -1.24 -16.18
N ASP A 61 5.63 -1.53 -17.38
CA ASP A 61 7.03 -1.39 -17.75
C ASP A 61 7.26 0.02 -18.33
N ALA A 62 7.48 0.99 -17.44
CA ALA A 62 7.65 2.39 -17.79
C ALA A 62 9.13 2.74 -18.11
N PRO A 63 9.42 3.83 -18.85
CA PRO A 63 10.79 4.28 -19.13
C PRO A 63 11.63 4.58 -17.88
N PHE A 64 10.95 4.92 -16.78
CA PHE A 64 11.54 5.24 -15.47
C PHE A 64 11.56 4.05 -14.51
N GLY A 65 11.31 2.83 -15.00
CA GLY A 65 11.36 1.58 -14.24
C GLY A 65 10.04 0.83 -14.20
N GLN A 66 10.07 -0.35 -13.59
CA GLN A 66 8.86 -1.16 -13.39
C GLN A 66 8.02 -0.60 -12.25
N VAL A 67 6.74 -0.36 -12.51
CA VAL A 67 5.82 0.23 -11.52
C VAL A 67 4.50 -0.53 -11.45
N VAL A 68 3.79 -0.32 -10.36
CA VAL A 68 2.39 -0.70 -10.18
C VAL A 68 1.54 0.56 -10.32
N LEU A 69 0.71 0.62 -11.37
CA LEU A 69 -0.35 1.60 -11.47
C LEU A 69 -1.56 1.09 -10.69
N ARG A 70 -1.98 1.84 -9.68
CA ARG A 70 -3.15 1.49 -8.87
C ARG A 70 -4.18 2.62 -8.87
N ARG A 71 -5.41 2.31 -9.30
CA ARG A 71 -6.57 3.19 -9.17
C ARG A 71 -7.24 2.97 -7.83
N TYR A 72 -7.71 4.04 -7.21
CA TYR A 72 -8.49 3.96 -5.97
C TYR A 72 -9.94 3.64 -6.32
N LEU A 73 -10.37 2.42 -5.98
CA LEU A 73 -11.72 1.95 -6.21
C LEU A 73 -12.43 1.72 -4.86
N ARG A 74 -13.69 2.14 -4.75
CA ARG A 74 -14.52 1.83 -3.59
C ARG A 74 -14.91 0.37 -3.59
N GLY A 75 -15.05 -0.20 -2.38
CA GLY A 75 -15.58 -1.55 -2.16
C GLY A 75 -16.96 -1.53 -1.53
N GLY A 76 -17.60 -2.71 -1.48
CA GLY A 76 -18.89 -2.91 -0.84
C GLY A 76 -20.09 -2.46 -1.68
N LEU A 77 -21.27 -2.31 -1.07
CA LEU A 77 -22.53 -1.95 -1.74
C LEU A 77 -22.48 -0.60 -2.45
N VAL A 78 -21.69 0.36 -1.93
CA VAL A 78 -21.49 1.67 -2.53
C VAL A 78 -20.77 1.59 -3.89
N ALA A 79 -19.96 0.55 -4.11
CA ALA A 79 -19.26 0.32 -5.38
C ALA A 79 -20.21 0.01 -6.56
N ARG A 80 -21.46 -0.35 -6.29
CA ARG A 80 -22.45 -0.65 -7.31
C ARG A 80 -22.89 0.59 -8.08
N PHE A 81 -22.84 1.77 -7.45
CA PHE A 81 -23.29 3.05 -8.02
C PHE A 81 -22.19 4.10 -8.16
N ASN A 82 -21.04 3.96 -7.47
CA ASN A 82 -20.00 5.00 -7.42
C ASN A 82 -18.61 4.40 -7.11
N ARG A 83 -18.09 3.65 -8.08
CA ARG A 83 -16.92 2.76 -7.86
C ARG A 83 -15.60 3.49 -7.66
N ASP A 84 -15.43 4.69 -8.21
CA ASP A 84 -14.15 5.40 -8.33
C ASP A 84 -14.21 6.88 -7.91
N ARG A 85 -15.36 7.38 -7.43
CA ARG A 85 -15.56 8.78 -7.04
C ARG A 85 -15.47 8.96 -5.53
N TYR A 86 -14.69 9.95 -5.09
CA TYR A 86 -14.52 10.33 -3.70
C TYR A 86 -14.95 11.77 -3.48
N TRP A 87 -15.49 12.10 -2.32
CA TRP A 87 -15.83 13.48 -1.96
C TRP A 87 -14.59 14.36 -1.91
N TRP A 88 -14.64 15.49 -2.61
CA TRP A 88 -13.57 16.48 -2.60
C TRP A 88 -13.49 17.21 -1.26
N ARG A 89 -12.30 17.20 -0.66
CA ARG A 89 -11.98 17.89 0.59
C ARG A 89 -10.65 18.64 0.50
N GLY A 90 -10.22 19.00 -0.70
CA GLY A 90 -8.93 19.63 -0.99
C GLY A 90 -7.86 18.63 -1.48
N ALA A 91 -6.92 19.15 -2.27
CA ALA A 91 -5.87 18.36 -2.92
C ALA A 91 -5.06 17.50 -1.95
N HIS A 92 -4.63 18.07 -0.82
CA HIS A 92 -3.81 17.38 0.19
C HIS A 92 -4.52 16.19 0.86
N ARG A 93 -5.86 16.17 0.81
CA ARG A 93 -6.70 15.12 1.39
C ARG A 93 -7.14 14.08 0.37
N THR A 94 -6.69 14.18 -0.88
CA THR A 94 -6.90 13.11 -1.85
C THR A 94 -6.13 11.87 -1.42
N ARG A 95 -6.71 10.69 -1.60
CA ARG A 95 -6.13 9.42 -1.13
C ARG A 95 -4.76 9.18 -1.72
N SER A 96 -4.59 9.48 -3.01
CA SER A 96 -3.32 9.30 -3.72
C SER A 96 -2.21 10.20 -3.15
N PHE A 97 -2.48 11.48 -2.90
CA PHE A 97 -1.49 12.41 -2.35
C PHE A 97 -1.17 12.10 -0.88
N ALA A 98 -2.19 11.74 -0.10
CA ALA A 98 -1.98 11.34 1.29
C ALA A 98 -1.10 10.08 1.39
N GLU A 99 -1.39 9.05 0.59
CA GLU A 99 -0.60 7.82 0.56
C GLU A 99 0.81 8.06 0.01
N PHE A 100 0.98 8.84 -1.04
CA PHE A 100 2.29 9.21 -1.58
C PHE A 100 3.19 9.79 -0.49
N ARG A 101 2.70 10.79 0.24
CA ARG A 101 3.46 11.44 1.31
C ARG A 101 3.73 10.52 2.49
N LEU A 102 2.73 9.76 2.91
CA LEU A 102 2.89 8.79 3.99
C LEU A 102 3.96 7.75 3.63
N THR A 103 3.93 7.21 2.41
CA THR A 103 4.91 6.22 1.97
C THR A 103 6.32 6.78 1.97
N ARG A 104 6.51 8.02 1.48
CA ARG A 104 7.81 8.69 1.55
C ARG A 104 8.26 8.95 3.00
N GLU A 105 7.35 9.37 3.86
CA GLU A 105 7.65 9.61 5.28
C GLU A 105 8.12 8.32 5.99
N VAL A 106 7.41 7.21 5.79
CA VAL A 106 7.79 5.94 6.43
C VAL A 106 9.05 5.34 5.81
N ALA A 107 9.30 5.55 4.51
CA ALA A 107 10.56 5.17 3.87
C ALA A 107 11.77 5.92 4.46
N ARG A 108 11.63 7.23 4.72
CA ARG A 108 12.66 8.04 5.40
C ARG A 108 12.94 7.57 6.83
N LYS A 109 11.97 6.94 7.47
CA LYS A 109 12.15 6.29 8.78
C LYS A 109 12.79 4.88 8.66
N GLY A 110 13.23 4.49 7.47
CA GLY A 110 13.89 3.22 7.19
C GLY A 110 12.93 2.03 7.12
N LEU A 111 11.62 2.24 6.98
CA LEU A 111 10.68 1.14 6.80
C LEU A 111 10.73 0.61 5.37
N PRO A 112 10.66 -0.72 5.19
CA PRO A 112 10.66 -1.35 3.88
C PRO A 112 9.27 -1.22 3.23
N VAL A 113 9.13 -0.19 2.43
CA VAL A 113 7.96 0.08 1.59
C VAL A 113 8.41 0.34 0.16
N PRO A 114 7.64 -0.01 -0.88
CA PRO A 114 7.96 0.36 -2.25
C PRO A 114 7.80 1.88 -2.42
N MET A 115 8.76 2.51 -3.08
CA MET A 115 8.77 3.97 -3.23
C MET A 115 7.68 4.43 -4.21
N PRO A 116 6.90 5.47 -3.86
CA PRO A 116 5.95 6.04 -4.79
C PRO A 116 6.68 6.88 -5.84
N VAL A 117 6.28 6.75 -7.10
CA VAL A 117 6.83 7.51 -8.22
C VAL A 117 6.00 8.76 -8.47
N ALA A 118 4.67 8.59 -8.60
CA ALA A 118 3.74 9.68 -8.83
C ALA A 118 2.35 9.36 -8.32
N ALA A 119 1.62 10.39 -7.91
CA ALA A 119 0.24 10.31 -7.47
C ALA A 119 -0.60 11.34 -8.21
N TRP A 120 -1.81 10.97 -8.58
CA TRP A 120 -2.68 11.77 -9.42
C TRP A 120 -4.07 11.88 -8.82
N TYR A 121 -4.68 13.04 -8.97
CA TYR A 121 -6.11 13.19 -8.85
C TYR A 121 -6.69 14.04 -9.98
N ARG A 122 -7.97 13.80 -10.29
CA ARG A 122 -8.79 14.66 -11.13
C ARG A 122 -10.09 14.98 -10.42
N ARG A 123 -10.39 16.24 -10.26
CA ARG A 123 -11.64 16.72 -9.66
C ARG A 123 -12.72 16.87 -10.72
N ASP A 124 -13.92 16.41 -10.38
CA ASP A 124 -15.14 16.54 -11.14
C ASP A 124 -16.25 17.01 -10.17
N GLY A 125 -16.55 18.30 -10.21
CA GLY A 125 -17.51 18.95 -9.31
C GLY A 125 -17.15 18.75 -7.83
N LEU A 126 -18.03 18.08 -7.10
CA LEU A 126 -17.86 17.75 -5.67
C LEU A 126 -17.10 16.44 -5.43
N HIS A 127 -16.63 15.78 -6.48
CA HIS A 127 -15.94 14.51 -6.40
C HIS A 127 -14.53 14.59 -6.98
N TYR A 128 -13.74 13.53 -6.76
CA TYR A 128 -12.47 13.33 -7.43
C TYR A 128 -12.22 11.84 -7.69
N TYR A 129 -11.38 11.60 -8.70
CA TYR A 129 -10.75 10.32 -9.04
C TYR A 129 -9.30 10.36 -8.60
N ALA A 130 -8.72 9.21 -8.29
CA ALA A 130 -7.33 9.14 -7.88
C ALA A 130 -6.65 7.86 -8.36
N ALA A 131 -5.33 7.97 -8.59
CA ALA A 131 -4.45 6.85 -8.89
C ALA A 131 -3.04 7.14 -8.38
N ILE A 132 -2.24 6.09 -8.25
CA ILE A 132 -0.85 6.18 -7.80
C ILE A 132 0.02 5.22 -8.63
N LEU A 133 1.24 5.65 -8.95
CA LEU A 133 2.32 4.84 -9.49
C LEU A 133 3.32 4.58 -8.38
N ILE A 134 3.55 3.30 -8.09
CA ILE A 134 4.46 2.85 -7.03
C ILE A 134 5.46 1.88 -7.65
N GLU A 135 6.69 1.88 -7.20
CA GLU A 135 7.72 0.92 -7.57
C GLU A 135 7.21 -0.52 -7.46
N ARG A 136 7.45 -1.32 -8.49
CA ARG A 136 7.15 -2.74 -8.47
C ARG A 136 8.26 -3.48 -7.73
N LEU A 137 7.90 -4.24 -6.72
CA LEU A 137 8.80 -5.18 -6.07
C LEU A 137 8.88 -6.46 -6.93
N GLY A 138 10.08 -6.89 -7.26
CA GLY A 138 10.32 -8.15 -7.98
C GLY A 138 10.37 -9.34 -7.03
N ASP A 139 9.97 -10.53 -7.52
CA ASP A 139 10.15 -11.83 -6.84
C ASP A 139 9.64 -11.91 -5.40
N VAL A 140 8.56 -11.18 -5.10
CA VAL A 140 7.90 -11.19 -3.80
C VAL A 140 6.56 -11.90 -3.86
N ARG A 141 6.18 -12.52 -2.74
CA ARG A 141 4.84 -13.11 -2.54
C ARG A 141 4.24 -12.61 -1.24
N SER A 142 2.92 -12.53 -1.19
CA SER A 142 2.24 -12.11 0.03
C SER A 142 2.39 -13.17 1.14
N LEU A 143 2.24 -12.73 2.40
CA LEU A 143 2.18 -13.66 3.53
C LEU A 143 1.03 -14.66 3.36
N ALA A 144 -0.09 -14.23 2.76
CA ALA A 144 -1.21 -15.11 2.44
C ALA A 144 -0.81 -16.23 1.47
N ASP A 145 -0.13 -15.89 0.35
CA ASP A 145 0.32 -16.87 -0.63
C ASP A 145 1.38 -17.81 -0.05
N ARG A 146 2.30 -17.27 0.76
CA ARG A 146 3.32 -18.06 1.44
C ARG A 146 2.70 -19.03 2.44
N ALA A 147 1.73 -18.58 3.22
CA ALA A 147 1.02 -19.40 4.18
C ALA A 147 0.19 -20.50 3.49
N ALA A 148 -0.39 -20.22 2.33
CA ALA A 148 -1.13 -21.21 1.55
C ALA A 148 -0.25 -22.33 1.00
N VAL A 149 1.02 -22.03 0.65
CA VAL A 149 1.96 -23.00 0.07
C VAL A 149 2.79 -23.72 1.14
N ALA A 150 3.35 -22.97 2.09
CA ALA A 150 4.35 -23.48 3.04
C ALA A 150 3.79 -23.70 4.46
N GLY A 151 2.55 -23.29 4.74
CA GLY A 151 1.91 -23.47 6.03
C GLY A 151 2.75 -22.90 7.17
N ASP A 152 3.25 -23.75 8.06
CA ASP A 152 4.11 -23.40 9.19
C ASP A 152 5.52 -22.92 8.78
N GLY A 153 5.98 -23.25 7.59
CA GLY A 153 7.23 -22.77 6.98
C GLY A 153 7.15 -21.36 6.37
N ALA A 154 6.00 -20.67 6.44
CA ALA A 154 5.91 -19.28 6.01
C ALA A 154 6.67 -18.34 6.97
N PRO A 155 7.04 -17.10 6.54
CA PRO A 155 7.91 -16.20 7.31
C PRO A 155 7.18 -15.51 8.48
N TRP A 156 6.69 -16.30 9.42
CA TRP A 156 5.88 -15.81 10.55
C TRP A 156 6.64 -14.90 11.50
N GLU A 157 7.88 -15.26 11.85
CA GLU A 157 8.72 -14.47 12.73
C GLU A 157 9.19 -13.18 12.06
N GLU A 158 9.52 -13.24 10.77
CA GLU A 158 9.88 -12.07 9.95
C GLU A 158 8.71 -11.09 9.87
N ALA A 159 7.50 -11.61 9.68
CA ALA A 159 6.29 -10.78 9.67
C ALA A 159 6.08 -10.10 11.03
N GLY A 160 6.27 -10.80 12.13
CA GLY A 160 6.20 -10.24 13.47
C GLY A 160 7.20 -9.10 13.68
N ARG A 161 8.47 -9.33 13.33
CA ARG A 161 9.53 -8.31 13.40
C ARG A 161 9.25 -7.09 12.51
N LEU A 162 8.79 -7.32 11.28
CA LEU A 162 8.43 -6.25 10.34
C LEU A 162 7.33 -5.36 10.91
N ILE A 163 6.26 -5.97 11.42
CA ILE A 163 5.12 -5.23 11.99
C ILE A 163 5.57 -4.45 13.23
N ALA A 164 6.41 -5.02 14.09
CA ALA A 164 6.94 -4.33 15.25
C ALA A 164 7.74 -3.07 14.85
N ARG A 165 8.60 -3.15 13.83
CA ARG A 165 9.31 -1.99 13.27
C ARG A 165 8.34 -0.92 12.77
N CYS A 166 7.30 -1.31 12.02
CA CYS A 166 6.28 -0.39 11.53
C CYS A 166 5.56 0.33 12.67
N HIS A 167 5.11 -0.41 13.69
CA HIS A 167 4.42 0.13 14.84
C HIS A 167 5.31 1.04 15.70
N ARG A 168 6.60 0.71 15.85
CA ARG A 168 7.57 1.57 16.57
C ARG A 168 7.81 2.89 15.86
N ALA A 169 7.86 2.88 14.54
CA ALA A 169 7.95 4.09 13.73
C ALA A 169 6.63 4.93 13.75
N GLY A 170 5.59 4.39 14.39
CA GLY A 170 4.28 5.03 14.53
C GLY A 170 3.32 4.75 13.38
N LEU A 171 3.62 3.81 12.47
CA LEU A 171 2.74 3.51 11.35
C LEU A 171 1.50 2.73 11.82
N ASP A 172 0.36 3.42 11.92
CA ASP A 172 -0.97 2.81 12.03
C ASP A 172 -1.47 2.46 10.62
N HIS A 173 -1.32 1.19 10.24
CA HIS A 173 -1.74 0.71 8.94
C HIS A 173 -3.23 0.37 8.94
N ALA A 174 -4.05 1.21 8.33
CA ALA A 174 -5.51 1.11 8.39
C ALA A 174 -6.07 -0.23 7.86
N ASP A 175 -5.34 -0.91 6.97
CA ASP A 175 -5.74 -2.20 6.39
C ASP A 175 -4.60 -3.23 6.45
N LEU A 176 -3.99 -3.43 7.63
CA LEU A 176 -2.98 -4.47 7.83
C LEU A 176 -3.62 -5.85 7.65
N ASN A 177 -3.33 -6.48 6.52
CA ASN A 177 -3.83 -7.81 6.17
C ASN A 177 -2.72 -8.67 5.55
N ALA A 178 -2.96 -9.96 5.38
CA ALA A 178 -1.94 -10.91 4.93
C ALA A 178 -1.50 -10.72 3.47
N THR A 179 -2.28 -10.01 2.65
CA THR A 179 -1.92 -9.69 1.26
C THR A 179 -1.07 -8.42 1.15
N ASN A 180 -1.03 -7.60 2.21
CA ASN A 180 -0.26 -6.34 2.26
C ASN A 180 1.11 -6.48 2.95
N LEU A 181 1.49 -7.69 3.34
CA LEU A 181 2.82 -8.07 3.80
C LEU A 181 3.46 -8.95 2.72
N LEU A 182 4.50 -8.45 2.06
CA LEU A 182 5.19 -9.15 0.98
C LEU A 182 6.56 -9.63 1.45
N PHE A 183 6.99 -10.79 0.97
CA PHE A 183 8.29 -11.38 1.31
C PHE A 183 8.98 -11.94 0.08
N ASP A 184 10.29 -11.73 -0.05
CA ASP A 184 11.13 -12.42 -1.04
C ASP A 184 11.55 -13.82 -0.55
N SER A 185 12.28 -14.56 -1.38
CA SER A 185 12.78 -15.90 -1.04
C SER A 185 13.73 -15.91 0.16
N GLY A 186 14.43 -14.81 0.41
CA GLY A 186 15.34 -14.64 1.55
C GLY A 186 14.67 -14.25 2.87
N GLY A 187 13.35 -14.07 2.88
CA GLY A 187 12.59 -13.66 4.07
C GLY A 187 12.60 -12.14 4.33
N ARG A 188 13.17 -11.32 3.44
CA ARG A 188 13.05 -9.87 3.54
C ARG A 188 11.61 -9.46 3.26
N GLY A 189 11.04 -8.64 4.16
CA GLY A 189 9.64 -8.25 4.09
C GLY A 189 9.44 -6.79 3.72
N TRP A 190 8.30 -6.50 3.07
CA TRP A 190 7.79 -5.15 2.75
C TRP A 190 6.35 -5.00 3.17
N VAL A 191 5.96 -3.76 3.49
CA VAL A 191 4.57 -3.38 3.73
C VAL A 191 4.09 -2.54 2.56
N ILE A 192 2.92 -2.86 2.03
CA ILE A 192 2.30 -2.18 0.89
C ILE A 192 0.90 -1.67 1.25
N ASP A 193 0.33 -0.83 0.38
CA ASP A 193 -1.03 -0.29 0.49
C ASP A 193 -1.26 0.52 1.78
N LEU A 194 -0.55 1.65 1.89
CA LEU A 194 -0.67 2.56 3.03
C LEU A 194 -1.90 3.49 2.93
N ASP A 195 -2.84 3.17 2.06
CA ASP A 195 -4.07 3.95 1.94
C ASP A 195 -4.81 4.04 3.28
N ARG A 196 -5.16 5.25 3.70
CA ARG A 196 -5.72 5.60 5.01
C ARG A 196 -4.81 5.30 6.21
N GLY A 197 -3.59 4.89 6.00
CA GLY A 197 -2.57 4.81 7.04
C GLY A 197 -2.27 6.19 7.63
N ALA A 198 -1.67 6.20 8.81
CA ALA A 198 -1.25 7.43 9.46
C ALA A 198 -0.04 7.20 10.36
N ILE A 199 0.77 8.24 10.56
CA ILE A 199 1.79 8.23 11.62
C ILE A 199 1.12 8.71 12.91
N ARG A 200 1.24 7.89 13.95
CA ARG A 200 0.69 8.13 15.29
C ARG A 200 1.73 7.86 16.37
N ILE A 201 1.55 8.45 17.53
CA ILE A 201 2.27 8.02 18.73
C ILE A 201 1.92 6.55 18.98
N PRO A 202 2.91 5.67 19.15
CA PRO A 202 2.68 4.26 19.42
C PRO A 202 1.80 4.05 20.66
N ALA A 203 0.66 3.39 20.48
CA ALA A 203 -0.28 3.07 21.56
C ALA A 203 -0.86 1.66 21.37
N THR A 204 -1.09 0.96 22.47
CA THR A 204 -1.54 -0.44 22.46
C THR A 204 -2.85 -0.60 21.69
N ALA A 205 -3.81 0.29 21.86
CA ALA A 205 -5.14 0.14 21.26
C ALA A 205 -5.13 0.02 19.75
N TRP A 206 -4.40 0.86 19.00
CA TRP A 206 -4.38 0.77 17.54
C TRP A 206 -3.44 -0.35 17.03
N ARG A 207 -2.35 -0.64 17.76
CA ARG A 207 -1.48 -1.78 17.42
C ARG A 207 -2.22 -3.10 17.50
N GLU A 208 -2.98 -3.33 18.57
CA GLU A 208 -3.81 -4.53 18.72
C GLU A 208 -4.91 -4.61 17.66
N ARG A 209 -5.52 -3.48 17.26
CA ARG A 209 -6.48 -3.48 16.14
C ARG A 209 -5.84 -3.92 14.82
N ASN A 210 -4.60 -3.49 14.55
CA ASN A 210 -3.85 -3.91 13.36
C ASN A 210 -3.58 -5.42 13.40
N LEU A 211 -3.07 -5.95 14.51
CA LEU A 211 -2.78 -7.38 14.68
C LEU A 211 -4.06 -8.24 14.61
N ALA A 212 -5.14 -7.80 15.24
CA ALA A 212 -6.43 -8.48 15.17
C ALA A 212 -7.00 -8.50 13.74
N ARG A 213 -6.79 -7.43 12.95
CA ARG A 213 -7.16 -7.39 11.54
C ARG A 213 -6.34 -8.39 10.72
N LEU A 214 -5.04 -8.47 10.97
CA LEU A 214 -4.17 -9.44 10.30
C LEU A 214 -4.63 -10.87 10.57
N LEU A 215 -4.91 -11.22 11.83
CA LEU A 215 -5.41 -12.56 12.19
C LEU A 215 -6.73 -12.89 11.46
N ARG A 216 -7.69 -11.95 11.45
CA ARG A 216 -8.94 -12.14 10.68
C ARG A 216 -8.70 -12.36 9.19
N SER A 217 -7.72 -11.65 8.62
CA SER A 217 -7.34 -11.84 7.22
C SER A 217 -6.74 -13.23 6.97
N LEU A 218 -5.84 -13.69 7.83
CA LEU A 218 -5.23 -15.02 7.75
C LEU A 218 -6.29 -16.12 7.87
N LEU A 219 -7.21 -16.01 8.83
CA LEU A 219 -8.33 -16.94 9.00
C LEU A 219 -9.24 -16.95 7.76
N LYS A 220 -9.52 -15.80 7.16
CA LYS A 220 -10.33 -15.70 5.94
C LYS A 220 -9.65 -16.34 4.72
N LEU A 221 -8.32 -16.19 4.61
CA LEU A 221 -7.52 -16.64 3.46
C LEU A 221 -6.84 -18.00 3.71
N ARG A 222 -7.27 -18.75 4.73
CA ARG A 222 -6.61 -19.98 5.17
C ARG A 222 -6.63 -21.14 4.17
N GLY A 223 -7.49 -21.09 3.17
CA GLY A 223 -7.65 -22.20 2.22
C GLY A 223 -8.12 -23.47 2.93
N ALA A 224 -7.40 -24.57 2.72
CA ALA A 224 -7.68 -25.86 3.33
C ALA A 224 -7.18 -26.00 4.81
N ARG A 225 -6.47 -25.02 5.33
CA ARG A 225 -5.93 -25.03 6.70
C ARG A 225 -7.03 -24.86 7.74
N THR A 226 -6.88 -25.51 8.87
CA THR A 226 -7.80 -25.35 10.00
C THR A 226 -7.56 -24.01 10.73
N PRO A 227 -8.56 -23.45 11.40
CA PRO A 227 -8.38 -22.27 12.25
C PRO A 227 -7.26 -22.45 13.29
N ALA A 228 -7.19 -23.61 13.94
CA ALA A 228 -6.18 -23.91 14.96
C ALA A 228 -4.75 -23.87 14.42
N GLU A 229 -4.50 -24.32 13.18
CA GLU A 229 -3.19 -24.22 12.53
C GLU A 229 -2.81 -22.76 12.27
N VAL A 230 -3.77 -21.95 11.78
CA VAL A 230 -3.53 -20.52 11.53
C VAL A 230 -3.27 -19.76 12.83
N GLU A 231 -4.03 -20.04 13.89
CA GLU A 231 -3.86 -19.40 15.20
C GLU A 231 -2.51 -19.77 15.84
N ARG A 232 -2.06 -21.02 15.72
CA ARG A 232 -0.73 -21.47 16.18
C ARG A 232 0.38 -20.71 15.47
N ASP A 233 0.30 -20.57 14.14
CA ASP A 233 1.31 -19.84 13.38
C ASP A 233 1.27 -18.34 13.67
N PHE A 234 0.07 -17.80 13.85
CA PHE A 234 -0.09 -16.42 14.29
C PHE A 234 0.50 -16.18 15.69
N ALA A 235 0.43 -17.17 16.59
CA ALA A 235 1.08 -17.08 17.90
C ALA A 235 2.61 -16.98 17.78
N ARG A 236 3.23 -17.66 16.80
CA ARG A 236 4.67 -17.50 16.49
C ARG A 236 4.98 -16.09 16.03
N LEU A 237 4.18 -15.57 15.08
CA LEU A 237 4.28 -14.18 14.62
C LEU A 237 4.16 -13.20 15.79
N ARG A 238 3.16 -13.43 16.66
CA ARG A 238 2.92 -12.57 17.82
C ARG A 238 4.08 -12.59 18.80
N THR A 239 4.64 -13.75 19.09
CA THR A 239 5.82 -13.89 19.97
C THR A 239 7.02 -13.12 19.40
N ALA A 240 7.26 -13.22 18.09
CA ALA A 240 8.34 -12.47 17.44
C ALA A 240 8.09 -10.95 17.45
N TYR A 241 6.83 -10.53 17.26
CA TYR A 241 6.40 -9.14 17.37
C TYR A 241 6.66 -8.58 18.78
N ASP A 242 6.21 -9.27 19.82
CA ASP A 242 6.36 -8.84 21.22
C ASP A 242 7.84 -8.71 21.60
N ARG A 243 8.66 -9.71 21.27
CA ARG A 243 10.11 -9.66 21.47
C ARG A 243 10.79 -8.50 20.75
N ALA A 244 10.41 -8.23 19.50
CA ALA A 244 10.96 -7.12 18.73
C ALA A 244 10.47 -5.78 19.28
N TRP A 245 9.24 -5.71 19.75
CA TRP A 245 8.68 -4.52 20.39
C TRP A 245 9.43 -4.14 21.67
N GLU A 246 9.71 -5.11 22.54
CA GLU A 246 10.40 -4.91 23.82
C GLU A 246 11.87 -4.53 23.65
N ARG A 247 12.58 -5.16 22.71
CA ARG A 247 14.03 -4.95 22.50
C ARG A 247 14.42 -3.59 21.91
N GLY A 248 13.52 -2.89 21.25
CA GLY A 248 13.82 -1.56 20.76
C GLY A 248 14.48 -1.48 19.38
N TYR A 249 14.38 -2.50 18.52
CA TYR A 249 14.93 -2.49 17.14
C TYR A 249 13.89 -2.06 16.12
#